data_483f12deac6f34350a41d35f39aa7794
#
_entry.id   483f12deac6f34350a41d35f39aa7794
#
_cell.length_a   1.000
_cell.length_b   1.000
_cell.length_c   1.000
_cell.angle_alpha   90.00
_cell.angle_beta   90.00
_cell.angle_gamma   90.00
#
_symmetry.space_group_name_H-M   'P 1'
#
loop_
_entity.id
_entity.type
_entity.pdbx_description
1 polymer ?
#
loop_
_entity_poly.entity_id
_entity_poly.type
_entity_poly.pdbx_seq_one_letter_code
_entity_poly.pdbx_strand_id
1 'polypeptide(L)'
;MASAAPQPAPPPVSPQAAAAGLIDVRTVVPDAVIDLRYATPNNFVGVPLYPADARCLIHESMAPGLATAARILRAHGEVLTFWDCYRPHEVQVRMFQAVPDPNWVAKPSQFARSHESGLSVDVTITGVDMGTDFDDFSPRATAYATTGVTPAQQANRARLRDAMVAGGLSVYPGEWWHFNGPGAAEPRPILDVPVN
;
A
#
# COMPACT_ATOMS: atom_id res chain seq x y z
N MET A 1 2.47 -13.37 -27.63
CA MET A 1 2.44 -12.55 -26.40
C MET A 1 3.88 -12.24 -26.05
N ALA A 2 4.26 -10.96 -26.12
CA ALA A 2 5.61 -10.57 -25.75
C ALA A 2 5.75 -10.66 -24.24
N SER A 3 6.59 -11.57 -23.76
CA SER A 3 7.02 -11.59 -22.37
C SER A 3 7.79 -10.29 -22.11
N ALA A 4 7.30 -9.46 -21.19
CA ALA A 4 8.07 -8.31 -20.75
C ALA A 4 9.44 -8.80 -20.26
N ALA A 5 10.51 -8.14 -20.69
CA ALA A 5 11.83 -8.45 -20.22
C ALA A 5 11.88 -8.29 -18.68
N PRO A 6 12.57 -9.19 -17.97
CA PRO A 6 12.67 -9.08 -16.52
C PRO A 6 13.26 -7.72 -16.14
N GLN A 7 12.57 -6.99 -15.27
CA GLN A 7 13.08 -5.73 -14.77
C GLN A 7 14.33 -5.99 -13.91
N PRO A 8 15.35 -5.12 -13.98
CA PRO A 8 16.53 -5.27 -13.14
C PRO A 8 16.12 -5.23 -11.65
N ALA A 9 16.80 -6.02 -10.83
CA ALA A 9 16.58 -6.01 -9.39
C ALA A 9 16.79 -4.59 -8.84
N PRO A 10 15.95 -4.14 -7.88
CA PRO A 10 16.13 -2.84 -7.26
C PRO A 10 17.48 -2.79 -6.51
N PRO A 11 18.08 -1.60 -6.35
CA PRO A 11 19.30 -1.45 -5.56
C PRO A 11 19.02 -1.86 -4.10
N PRO A 12 20.06 -2.24 -3.35
CA PRO A 12 19.92 -2.52 -1.91
C PRO A 12 19.23 -1.36 -1.19
N VAL A 13 18.44 -1.68 -0.15
CA VAL A 13 17.88 -0.67 0.75
C VAL A 13 18.97 -0.11 1.68
N SER A 14 18.70 1.03 2.33
CA SER A 14 19.66 1.59 3.30
C SER A 14 19.95 0.62 4.44
N PRO A 15 21.12 0.71 5.11
CA PRO A 15 21.42 -0.10 6.29
C PRO A 15 20.37 0.05 7.40
N GLN A 16 19.81 1.26 7.58
CA GLN A 16 18.73 1.50 8.54
C GLN A 16 17.45 0.76 8.16
N ALA A 17 17.06 0.78 6.89
CA ALA A 17 15.89 0.06 6.40
C ALA A 17 16.08 -1.45 6.59
N ALA A 18 17.24 -1.99 6.22
CA ALA A 18 17.57 -3.40 6.40
C ALA A 18 17.54 -3.82 7.88
N ALA A 19 18.10 -2.99 8.78
CA ALA A 19 18.07 -3.25 10.22
C ALA A 19 16.66 -3.22 10.82
N ALA A 20 15.73 -2.48 10.19
CA ALA A 20 14.32 -2.44 10.55
C ALA A 20 13.49 -3.58 9.90
N GLY A 21 14.12 -4.49 9.16
CA GLY A 21 13.44 -5.55 8.44
C GLY A 21 12.66 -5.07 7.21
N LEU A 22 12.97 -3.88 6.69
CA LEU A 22 12.33 -3.33 5.50
C LEU A 22 13.06 -3.76 4.22
N ILE A 23 12.30 -4.13 3.21
CA ILE A 23 12.79 -4.51 1.88
C ILE A 23 12.03 -3.73 0.81
N ASP A 24 12.62 -3.55 -0.37
CA ASP A 24 11.91 -3.01 -1.54
C ASP A 24 10.94 -4.06 -2.08
N VAL A 25 9.69 -3.69 -2.27
CA VAL A 25 8.64 -4.61 -2.72
C VAL A 25 8.98 -5.27 -4.06
N ARG A 26 9.75 -4.61 -4.93
CA ARG A 26 10.15 -5.17 -6.24
C ARG A 26 11.09 -6.37 -6.13
N THR A 27 11.67 -6.62 -4.94
CA THR A 27 12.44 -7.86 -4.70
C THR A 27 11.53 -9.09 -4.67
N VAL A 28 10.25 -8.93 -4.40
CA VAL A 28 9.26 -10.02 -4.27
C VAL A 28 8.12 -9.93 -5.28
N VAL A 29 7.85 -8.74 -5.81
CA VAL A 29 6.87 -8.46 -6.88
C VAL A 29 7.60 -7.67 -7.98
N PRO A 30 8.41 -8.33 -8.84
CA PRO A 30 9.30 -7.65 -9.80
C PRO A 30 8.55 -6.85 -10.86
N ASP A 31 7.30 -7.19 -11.15
CA ASP A 31 6.41 -6.51 -12.10
C ASP A 31 5.51 -5.45 -11.43
N ALA A 32 5.71 -5.15 -10.14
CA ALA A 32 4.94 -4.12 -9.45
C ALA A 32 5.09 -2.75 -10.13
N VAL A 33 3.95 -2.10 -10.34
CA VAL A 33 3.93 -0.68 -10.71
C VAL A 33 4.02 0.14 -9.42
N ILE A 34 5.01 1.01 -9.33
CA ILE A 34 5.22 1.89 -8.17
C ILE A 34 4.72 3.28 -8.53
N ASP A 35 3.59 3.67 -7.95
CA ASP A 35 2.94 4.98 -8.09
C ASP A 35 2.71 5.57 -6.70
N LEU A 36 3.80 5.88 -6.00
CA LEU A 36 3.73 6.43 -4.64
C LEU A 36 3.11 7.83 -4.69
N ARG A 37 1.82 7.91 -4.37
CA ARG A 37 1.01 9.14 -4.46
C ARG A 37 1.57 10.25 -3.57
N TYR A 38 2.12 9.91 -2.41
CA TYR A 38 2.70 10.88 -1.49
C TYR A 38 4.09 11.39 -1.92
N ALA A 39 4.72 10.82 -2.92
CA ALA A 39 5.90 11.38 -3.58
C ALA A 39 5.58 12.47 -4.62
N THR A 40 4.30 12.73 -4.87
CA THR A 40 3.79 13.71 -5.83
C THR A 40 2.74 14.61 -5.19
N PRO A 41 2.33 15.73 -5.82
CA PRO A 41 1.18 16.53 -5.38
C PRO A 41 -0.17 15.83 -5.55
N ASN A 42 -0.25 14.70 -6.26
CA ASN A 42 -1.47 13.95 -6.51
C ASN A 42 -1.88 13.11 -5.29
N ASN A 43 -2.16 13.80 -4.18
CA ASN A 43 -2.61 13.24 -2.91
C ASN A 43 -3.55 14.23 -2.21
N PHE A 44 -4.21 13.82 -1.14
CA PHE A 44 -5.22 14.65 -0.44
C PHE A 44 -4.64 15.90 0.25
N VAL A 45 -3.32 15.95 0.48
CA VAL A 45 -2.65 17.14 1.05
C VAL A 45 -2.28 18.15 -0.04
N GLY A 46 -2.17 17.74 -1.30
CA GLY A 46 -1.87 18.59 -2.44
C GLY A 46 -0.39 18.96 -2.60
N VAL A 47 0.49 18.40 -1.78
CA VAL A 47 1.95 18.59 -1.85
C VAL A 47 2.68 17.26 -1.63
N PRO A 48 3.90 17.10 -2.17
CA PRO A 48 4.70 15.92 -1.87
C PRO A 48 5.02 15.82 -0.36
N LEU A 49 4.84 14.63 0.19
CA LEU A 49 5.18 14.28 1.57
C LEU A 49 6.42 13.39 1.64
N TYR A 50 6.72 12.68 0.56
CA TYR A 50 7.92 11.85 0.37
C TYR A 50 8.92 12.53 -0.55
N PRO A 51 10.21 12.19 -0.47
CA PRO A 51 11.19 12.61 -1.47
C PRO A 51 10.86 11.97 -2.83
N ALA A 52 11.36 12.59 -3.92
CA ALA A 52 11.09 12.13 -5.29
C ALA A 52 11.67 10.73 -5.59
N ASP A 53 12.68 10.31 -4.85
CA ASP A 53 13.33 9.00 -4.93
C ASP A 53 12.78 7.98 -3.91
N ALA A 54 11.61 8.26 -3.32
CA ALA A 54 10.95 7.35 -2.40
C ALA A 54 10.73 5.96 -3.03
N ARG A 55 10.88 4.94 -2.20
CA ARG A 55 10.72 3.53 -2.59
C ARG A 55 9.54 2.92 -1.84
N CYS A 56 8.89 1.93 -2.46
CA CYS A 56 7.90 1.12 -1.75
C CYS A 56 8.61 0.10 -0.87
N LEU A 57 8.85 0.48 0.39
CA LEU A 57 9.44 -0.39 1.39
C LEU A 57 8.34 -1.10 2.18
N ILE A 58 8.51 -2.39 2.39
CA ILE A 58 7.60 -3.23 3.17
C ILE A 58 8.39 -4.00 4.22
N HIS A 59 7.77 -4.36 5.34
CA HIS A 59 8.39 -5.30 6.27
C HIS A 59 8.51 -6.67 5.61
N GLU A 60 9.65 -7.34 5.78
CA GLU A 60 9.98 -8.60 5.13
C GLU A 60 8.95 -9.72 5.35
N SER A 61 8.22 -9.69 6.48
CA SER A 61 7.15 -10.65 6.78
C SER A 61 5.95 -10.57 5.83
N MET A 62 5.79 -9.46 5.09
CA MET A 62 4.75 -9.33 4.06
C MET A 62 5.12 -9.98 2.73
N ALA A 63 6.39 -10.27 2.52
CA ALA A 63 6.92 -10.75 1.24
C ALA A 63 6.21 -12.01 0.70
N PRO A 64 6.02 -13.10 1.48
CA PRO A 64 5.34 -14.30 0.98
C PRO A 64 3.89 -14.04 0.56
N GLY A 65 3.18 -13.20 1.33
CA GLY A 65 1.78 -12.85 1.05
C GLY A 65 1.63 -12.04 -0.24
N LEU A 66 2.46 -11.01 -0.40
CA LEU A 66 2.44 -10.18 -1.60
C LEU A 66 2.88 -10.94 -2.85
N ALA A 67 3.89 -11.81 -2.73
CA ALA A 67 4.28 -12.68 -3.84
C ALA A 67 3.15 -13.63 -4.27
N THR A 68 2.40 -14.16 -3.31
CA THR A 68 1.22 -15.01 -3.58
C THR A 68 0.12 -14.23 -4.28
N ALA A 69 -0.25 -13.05 -3.76
CA ALA A 69 -1.26 -12.18 -4.37
C ALA A 69 -0.89 -11.80 -5.81
N ALA A 70 0.35 -11.35 -6.01
CA ALA A 70 0.84 -10.98 -7.34
C ALA A 70 0.82 -12.17 -8.32
N ARG A 71 1.17 -13.38 -7.88
CA ARG A 71 1.13 -14.59 -8.70
C ARG A 71 -0.31 -14.93 -9.12
N ILE A 72 -1.28 -14.78 -8.22
CA ILE A 72 -2.71 -15.02 -8.51
C ILE A 72 -3.20 -14.02 -9.56
N LEU A 73 -2.94 -12.74 -9.36
CA LEU A 73 -3.38 -11.70 -10.30
C LEU A 73 -2.70 -11.85 -11.66
N ARG A 74 -1.40 -12.18 -11.69
CA ARG A 74 -0.65 -12.42 -12.94
C ARG A 74 -1.23 -13.57 -13.76
N ALA A 75 -1.80 -14.58 -13.13
CA ALA A 75 -2.50 -15.67 -13.84
C ALA A 75 -3.72 -15.18 -14.64
N HIS A 76 -4.25 -13.99 -14.28
CA HIS A 76 -5.32 -13.30 -15.00
C HIS A 76 -4.78 -12.16 -15.90
N GLY A 77 -3.47 -12.04 -16.07
CA GLY A 77 -2.84 -10.95 -16.83
C GLY A 77 -2.86 -9.60 -16.12
N GLU A 78 -3.05 -9.60 -14.82
CA GLU A 78 -3.17 -8.40 -13.97
C GLU A 78 -1.90 -8.16 -13.14
N VAL A 79 -1.62 -6.89 -12.87
CA VAL A 79 -0.43 -6.44 -12.14
C VAL A 79 -0.83 -5.50 -11.01
N LEU A 80 -0.16 -5.60 -9.87
CA LEU A 80 -0.37 -4.70 -8.72
C LEU A 80 0.28 -3.34 -8.96
N THR A 81 -0.46 -2.27 -8.66
CA THR A 81 0.08 -0.92 -8.46
C THR A 81 0.10 -0.62 -6.96
N PHE A 82 1.23 -0.14 -6.46
CA PHE A 82 1.40 0.28 -5.07
C PHE A 82 1.34 1.80 -4.97
N TRP A 83 0.41 2.32 -4.17
CA TRP A 83 0.19 3.74 -3.91
C TRP A 83 0.85 4.22 -2.62
N ASP A 84 0.92 3.36 -1.59
CA ASP A 84 1.67 3.61 -0.36
C ASP A 84 2.16 2.30 0.26
N CYS A 85 3.27 2.40 1.01
CA CYS A 85 3.97 1.29 1.64
C CYS A 85 4.38 1.69 3.06
N TYR A 86 5.64 1.49 3.47
CA TYR A 86 6.15 2.05 4.72
C TYR A 86 6.05 3.58 4.70
N ARG A 87 5.53 4.16 5.78
CA ARG A 87 5.29 5.59 5.96
C ARG A 87 6.04 6.08 7.19
N PRO A 88 7.01 7.01 7.05
CA PRO A 88 7.67 7.63 8.19
C PRO A 88 6.66 8.32 9.13
N HIS A 89 6.94 8.30 10.41
CA HIS A 89 6.03 8.86 11.44
C HIS A 89 5.74 10.36 11.23
N GLU A 90 6.74 11.13 10.85
CA GLU A 90 6.57 12.56 10.56
C GLU A 90 5.58 12.82 9.41
N VAL A 91 5.51 11.90 8.44
CA VAL A 91 4.54 11.98 7.35
C VAL A 91 3.14 11.74 7.88
N GLN A 92 2.95 10.73 8.74
CA GLN A 92 1.66 10.49 9.41
C GLN A 92 1.19 11.71 10.22
N VAL A 93 2.11 12.37 10.93
CA VAL A 93 1.81 13.61 11.67
C VAL A 93 1.34 14.71 10.72
N ARG A 94 2.05 14.94 9.61
CA ARG A 94 1.68 15.96 8.60
C ARG A 94 0.34 15.66 7.94
N MET A 95 0.04 14.39 7.65
CA MET A 95 -1.26 13.96 7.11
C MET A 95 -2.40 14.29 8.07
N PHE A 96 -2.23 13.96 9.35
CA PHE A 96 -3.26 14.23 10.36
C PHE A 96 -3.42 15.74 10.63
N GLN A 97 -2.36 16.53 10.53
CA GLN A 97 -2.45 17.99 10.61
C GLN A 97 -3.25 18.59 9.45
N ALA A 98 -3.14 18.00 8.24
CA ALA A 98 -3.89 18.44 7.07
C ALA A 98 -5.38 18.06 7.16
N VAL A 99 -5.68 16.85 7.64
CA VAL A 99 -7.05 16.33 7.82
C VAL A 99 -7.14 15.69 9.22
N PRO A 100 -7.45 16.50 10.27
CA PRO A 100 -7.48 16.01 11.64
C PRO A 100 -8.78 15.27 11.98
N ASP A 101 -9.14 14.31 11.16
CA ASP A 101 -10.32 13.46 11.31
C ASP A 101 -9.89 11.98 11.36
N PRO A 102 -9.99 11.31 12.52
CA PRO A 102 -9.55 9.93 12.66
C PRO A 102 -10.42 8.92 11.90
N ASN A 103 -11.54 9.33 11.32
CA ASN A 103 -12.31 8.47 10.41
C ASN A 103 -11.61 8.30 9.04
N TRP A 104 -10.76 9.26 8.64
CA TRP A 104 -10.07 9.28 7.35
C TRP A 104 -8.57 9.15 7.47
N VAL A 105 -7.97 9.80 8.45
CA VAL A 105 -6.52 9.76 8.69
C VAL A 105 -6.26 9.29 10.12
N ALA A 106 -5.53 8.20 10.27
CA ALA A 106 -5.22 7.67 11.59
C ALA A 106 -4.47 8.69 12.43
N LYS A 107 -4.93 8.88 13.68
CA LYS A 107 -4.28 9.79 14.63
C LYS A 107 -2.88 9.26 14.97
N PRO A 108 -1.83 10.08 14.85
CA PRO A 108 -0.48 9.71 15.27
C PRO A 108 -0.45 9.30 16.74
N SER A 109 0.37 8.31 17.05
CA SER A 109 0.58 7.80 18.40
C SER A 109 2.07 7.70 18.71
N GLN A 110 2.40 7.31 19.95
CA GLN A 110 3.79 7.03 20.33
C GLN A 110 4.32 5.68 19.82
N PHE A 111 3.52 4.96 19.04
CA PHE A 111 3.86 3.65 18.48
C PHE A 111 3.64 3.63 16.98
N ALA A 112 4.49 2.90 16.28
CA ALA A 112 4.28 2.53 14.88
C ALA A 112 3.27 1.38 14.78
N ARG A 113 2.32 1.51 13.83
CA ARG A 113 1.38 0.46 13.41
C ARG A 113 1.15 0.59 11.92
N SER A 114 0.55 -0.42 11.31
CA SER A 114 0.13 -0.35 9.92
C SER A 114 1.26 0.14 9.00
N HIS A 115 1.06 1.19 8.22
CA HIS A 115 2.08 1.76 7.33
C HIS A 115 3.35 2.19 8.06
N GLU A 116 3.25 2.77 9.26
CA GLU A 116 4.42 3.23 10.02
C GLU A 116 5.34 2.09 10.47
N SER A 117 4.85 0.85 10.47
CA SER A 117 5.64 -0.35 10.75
C SER A 117 6.03 -1.14 9.49
N GLY A 118 5.66 -0.65 8.30
CA GLY A 118 5.86 -1.36 7.04
C GLY A 118 4.96 -2.59 6.85
N LEU A 119 3.93 -2.76 7.70
CA LEU A 119 3.03 -3.92 7.72
C LEU A 119 1.69 -3.67 7.02
N SER A 120 1.57 -2.59 6.27
CA SER A 120 0.42 -2.32 5.43
C SER A 120 0.83 -1.74 4.08
N VAL A 121 0.00 -1.97 3.08
CA VAL A 121 0.15 -1.42 1.74
C VAL A 121 -1.19 -0.93 1.22
N ASP A 122 -1.14 0.15 0.45
CA ASP A 122 -2.26 0.63 -0.35
C ASP A 122 -2.02 0.25 -1.80
N VAL A 123 -2.92 -0.54 -2.37
CA VAL A 123 -2.74 -1.17 -3.67
C VAL A 123 -4.01 -1.16 -4.52
N THR A 124 -3.81 -1.25 -5.83
CA THR A 124 -4.86 -1.52 -6.82
C THR A 124 -4.37 -2.50 -7.87
N ILE A 125 -5.27 -2.93 -8.76
CA ILE A 125 -4.91 -3.65 -9.99
C ILE A 125 -4.73 -2.60 -11.09
N THR A 126 -3.57 -2.59 -11.74
CA THR A 126 -3.19 -1.61 -12.76
C THR A 126 -4.25 -1.49 -13.86
N GLY A 127 -4.76 -0.29 -14.08
CA GLY A 127 -5.72 0.01 -15.15
C GLY A 127 -7.14 -0.51 -14.92
N VAL A 128 -7.47 -1.04 -13.74
CA VAL A 128 -8.80 -1.57 -13.42
C VAL A 128 -9.61 -0.54 -12.66
N ASP A 129 -10.86 -0.30 -13.12
CA ASP A 129 -11.79 0.63 -12.46
C ASP A 129 -12.31 0.04 -11.14
N MET A 130 -11.96 0.66 -10.04
CA MET A 130 -12.39 0.28 -8.68
C MET A 130 -13.55 1.13 -8.15
N GLY A 131 -13.99 2.15 -8.90
CA GLY A 131 -15.14 3.01 -8.56
C GLY A 131 -14.82 4.25 -7.75
N THR A 132 -13.66 4.31 -7.08
CA THR A 132 -13.12 5.52 -6.45
C THR A 132 -11.63 5.61 -6.71
N ASP A 133 -11.08 6.81 -6.64
CA ASP A 133 -9.63 7.00 -6.60
C ASP A 133 -9.09 6.68 -5.19
N PHE A 134 -7.79 6.69 -5.07
CA PHE A 134 -7.04 6.61 -3.80
C PHE A 134 -7.39 7.81 -2.92
N ASP A 135 -7.51 7.60 -1.62
CA ASP A 135 -7.88 8.63 -0.63
C ASP A 135 -9.20 9.37 -0.92
N ASP A 136 -10.13 8.70 -1.61
CA ASP A 136 -11.51 9.19 -1.68
C ASP A 136 -12.16 9.03 -0.29
N PHE A 137 -12.20 10.12 0.47
CA PHE A 137 -12.77 10.15 1.81
C PHE A 137 -14.30 10.19 1.75
N SER A 138 -14.89 9.09 1.26
CA SER A 138 -16.33 8.92 1.13
C SER A 138 -16.77 7.51 1.49
N PRO A 139 -18.06 7.28 1.83
CA PRO A 139 -18.58 5.94 2.07
C PRO A 139 -18.40 4.96 0.91
N ARG A 140 -18.24 5.48 -0.33
CA ARG A 140 -17.98 4.68 -1.53
C ARG A 140 -16.61 4.00 -1.50
N ALA A 141 -15.66 4.54 -0.76
CA ALA A 141 -14.31 3.98 -0.63
C ALA A 141 -14.23 2.81 0.35
N THR A 142 -15.24 2.53 1.13
CA THR A 142 -15.24 1.38 2.04
C THR A 142 -15.13 0.06 1.27
N ALA A 143 -14.45 -0.92 1.83
CA ALA A 143 -14.07 -2.15 1.14
C ALA A 143 -15.26 -2.96 0.59
N TYR A 144 -16.42 -2.86 1.24
CA TYR A 144 -17.63 -3.60 0.88
C TYR A 144 -18.78 -2.69 0.42
N ALA A 145 -18.46 -1.46 0.01
CA ALA A 145 -19.48 -0.52 -0.47
C ALA A 145 -20.22 -1.08 -1.68
N THR A 146 -21.56 -0.92 -1.65
CA THR A 146 -22.45 -1.29 -2.75
C THR A 146 -23.17 -0.07 -3.32
N THR A 147 -23.49 0.92 -2.48
CA THR A 147 -24.12 2.17 -2.91
C THR A 147 -23.11 3.05 -3.63
N GLY A 148 -23.42 3.43 -4.87
CA GLY A 148 -22.54 4.26 -5.69
C GLY A 148 -21.30 3.53 -6.24
N VAL A 149 -21.27 2.20 -6.14
CA VAL A 149 -20.25 1.32 -6.70
C VAL A 149 -20.95 0.28 -7.57
N THR A 150 -20.61 0.23 -8.84
CA THR A 150 -21.24 -0.69 -9.79
C THR A 150 -20.91 -2.15 -9.48
N PRO A 151 -21.73 -3.14 -9.92
CA PRO A 151 -21.41 -4.55 -9.76
C PRO A 151 -20.04 -4.95 -10.33
N ALA A 152 -19.63 -4.34 -11.46
CA ALA A 152 -18.31 -4.58 -12.05
C ALA A 152 -17.17 -4.06 -11.15
N GLN A 153 -17.31 -2.87 -10.58
CA GLN A 153 -16.35 -2.29 -9.64
C GLN A 153 -16.28 -3.11 -8.34
N GLN A 154 -17.42 -3.57 -7.83
CA GLN A 154 -17.47 -4.48 -6.68
C GLN A 154 -16.74 -5.79 -6.97
N ALA A 155 -16.93 -6.38 -8.15
CA ALA A 155 -16.23 -7.59 -8.58
C ALA A 155 -14.71 -7.35 -8.73
N ASN A 156 -14.30 -6.18 -9.22
CA ASN A 156 -12.90 -5.80 -9.33
C ASN A 156 -12.23 -5.70 -7.94
N ARG A 157 -12.90 -5.04 -6.99
CA ARG A 157 -12.43 -4.98 -5.59
C ARG A 157 -12.38 -6.36 -4.93
N ALA A 158 -13.37 -7.21 -5.19
CA ALA A 158 -13.39 -8.59 -4.69
C ALA A 158 -12.19 -9.37 -5.20
N ARG A 159 -11.88 -9.27 -6.49
CA ARG A 159 -10.73 -9.96 -7.10
C ARG A 159 -9.40 -9.55 -6.48
N LEU A 160 -9.20 -8.25 -6.26
CA LEU A 160 -8.02 -7.75 -5.53
C LEU A 160 -7.98 -8.33 -4.12
N ARG A 161 -9.07 -8.19 -3.38
CA ARG A 161 -9.18 -8.66 -1.99
C ARG A 161 -8.93 -10.16 -1.88
N ASP A 162 -9.52 -10.95 -2.76
CA ASP A 162 -9.39 -12.42 -2.72
C ASP A 162 -7.94 -12.84 -2.96
N ALA A 163 -7.23 -12.18 -3.88
CA ALA A 163 -5.81 -12.42 -4.11
C ALA A 163 -4.96 -12.06 -2.88
N MET A 164 -5.22 -10.92 -2.25
CA MET A 164 -4.50 -10.46 -1.06
C MET A 164 -4.78 -11.37 0.15
N VAL A 165 -6.03 -11.77 0.35
CA VAL A 165 -6.44 -12.70 1.43
C VAL A 165 -5.83 -14.09 1.24
N ALA A 166 -5.74 -14.57 0.01
CA ALA A 166 -5.03 -15.83 -0.30
C ALA A 166 -3.55 -15.77 0.07
N GLY A 167 -2.96 -14.57 0.08
CA GLY A 167 -1.61 -14.32 0.58
C GLY A 167 -1.51 -14.14 2.10
N GLY A 168 -2.61 -14.24 2.84
CA GLY A 168 -2.65 -14.06 4.29
C GLY A 168 -2.73 -12.60 4.74
N LEU A 169 -3.05 -11.67 3.82
CA LEU A 169 -3.28 -10.26 4.13
C LEU A 169 -4.76 -10.03 4.37
N SER A 170 -5.11 -8.95 5.08
CA SER A 170 -6.51 -8.60 5.38
C SER A 170 -6.82 -7.19 4.92
N VAL A 171 -7.99 -7.02 4.27
CA VAL A 171 -8.46 -5.68 3.90
C VAL A 171 -8.90 -4.91 5.14
N TYR A 172 -8.59 -3.62 5.19
CA TYR A 172 -9.21 -2.71 6.15
C TYR A 172 -10.63 -2.37 5.69
N PRO A 173 -11.66 -2.57 6.51
CA PRO A 173 -13.05 -2.35 6.07
C PRO A 173 -13.35 -0.92 5.62
N GLY A 174 -12.62 0.06 6.13
CA GLY A 174 -12.79 1.48 5.79
C GLY A 174 -12.28 1.86 4.40
N GLU A 175 -11.39 1.06 3.79
CA GLU A 175 -10.70 1.39 2.54
C GLU A 175 -10.50 0.15 1.69
N TRP A 176 -10.96 0.14 0.44
CA TRP A 176 -10.86 -1.03 -0.44
C TRP A 176 -9.41 -1.31 -0.90
N TRP A 177 -8.53 -0.32 -0.86
CA TRP A 177 -7.13 -0.42 -1.29
C TRP A 177 -6.17 -0.83 -0.16
N HIS A 178 -6.56 -0.67 1.12
CA HIS A 178 -5.68 -0.86 2.27
C HIS A 178 -5.66 -2.30 2.76
N PHE A 179 -4.48 -2.91 2.77
CA PHE A 179 -4.27 -4.28 3.23
C PHE A 179 -3.21 -4.36 4.32
N ASN A 180 -3.56 -5.04 5.40
CA ASN A 180 -2.72 -5.28 6.55
C ASN A 180 -2.07 -6.66 6.48
N GLY A 181 -0.78 -6.73 6.78
CA GLY A 181 -0.08 -7.98 7.06
C GLY A 181 -0.32 -8.45 8.51
N PRO A 182 0.12 -9.67 8.83
CA PRO A 182 0.06 -10.19 10.20
C PRO A 182 0.78 -9.26 11.19
N GLY A 183 0.13 -8.93 12.31
CA GLY A 183 0.70 -8.06 13.33
C GLY A 183 0.67 -6.56 13.03
N ALA A 184 -0.01 -6.11 11.97
CA ALA A 184 -0.07 -4.69 11.59
C ALA A 184 -0.71 -3.79 12.67
N ALA A 185 -1.63 -4.31 13.48
CA ALA A 185 -2.26 -3.59 14.57
C ALA A 185 -1.42 -3.55 15.85
N GLU A 186 -0.39 -4.37 15.96
CA GLU A 186 0.46 -4.43 17.15
C GLU A 186 1.32 -3.17 17.26
N PRO A 187 1.39 -2.55 18.46
CA PRO A 187 2.24 -1.38 18.67
C PRO A 187 3.72 -1.79 18.64
N ARG A 188 4.50 -1.06 17.84
CA ARG A 188 5.95 -1.24 17.70
C ARG A 188 6.66 0.09 17.97
N PRO A 189 7.96 0.09 18.26
CA PRO A 189 8.74 1.32 18.29
C PRO A 189 8.61 2.07 16.96
N ILE A 190 8.53 3.40 17.02
CA ILE A 190 8.56 4.24 15.83
C ILE A 190 9.88 4.00 15.09
N LEU A 191 9.77 3.79 13.78
CA LEU A 191 10.93 3.62 12.91
C LEU A 191 11.38 5.01 12.44
N ASP A 192 12.64 5.34 12.70
CA ASP A 192 13.31 6.54 12.17
C ASP A 192 14.14 6.11 10.95
N VAL A 193 13.44 5.69 9.89
CA VAL A 193 14.03 5.14 8.68
C VAL A 193 13.59 5.97 7.49
N PRO A 194 14.51 6.45 6.63
CA PRO A 194 14.16 7.09 5.38
C PRO A 194 13.39 6.16 4.44
N VAL A 195 12.55 6.73 3.60
CA VAL A 195 11.70 5.99 2.64
C VAL A 195 12.36 5.77 1.28
N ASN A 196 13.66 6.07 1.15
CA ASN A 196 14.47 5.93 -0.08
C ASN A 196 15.65 4.95 0.06
#